data_3984779d21caaba4f01f5dd5ca378255
#
_entry.id   3984779d21caaba4f01f5dd5ca378255
#
_cell.length_a   1.000
_cell.length_b   1.000
_cell.length_c   1.000
_cell.angle_alpha   90.00
_cell.angle_beta   90.00
_cell.angle_gamma   90.00
#
_symmetry.space_group_name_H-M   'P 1'
#
loop_
_entity.id
_entity.type
_entity.pdbx_description
1 polymer ?
#
loop_
_entity_poly.entity_id
_entity_poly.type
_entity_poly.pdbx_seq_one_letter_code
_entity_poly.pdbx_strand_id
1 'polypeptide(L)'
;LVHKRAACAPEKIHDAKTHIDPPGISGSLVEGRFYYDLFVYAHKADGVYVDVTTDSSVKVLGALTIAAAGGAISGEESGATVVYTTDGTDPRYSVTAQVGKAPTGGKDVIVKAYQKKAGMFPSAVTEQKLTS
;
A
#
# COMPACT_ATOMS: atom_id res chain seq x y z
N LEU A 1 6.80 -5.43 -11.23
CA LEU A 1 7.94 -6.11 -10.64
C LEU A 1 7.70 -6.23 -9.13
N VAL A 2 7.87 -7.44 -8.58
CA VAL A 2 7.65 -7.68 -7.14
C VAL A 2 8.92 -8.31 -6.56
N HIS A 3 9.45 -7.70 -5.48
CA HIS A 3 10.55 -8.29 -4.74
C HIS A 3 10.05 -9.53 -3.98
N LYS A 4 10.79 -10.65 -4.03
CA LYS A 4 10.39 -11.95 -3.47
C LYS A 4 9.97 -11.95 -1.98
N ARG A 5 10.39 -10.93 -1.21
CA ARG A 5 10.04 -10.77 0.21
C ARG A 5 8.90 -9.79 0.45
N ALA A 6 8.36 -9.14 -0.60
CA ALA A 6 7.28 -8.18 -0.48
C ALA A 6 5.90 -8.85 -0.45
N ALA A 7 5.79 -10.02 -1.05
CA ALA A 7 4.56 -10.79 -1.13
C ALA A 7 4.73 -12.19 -0.54
N CYS A 8 3.64 -12.75 -0.05
CA CYS A 8 3.54 -14.12 0.42
C CYS A 8 2.29 -14.77 -0.16
N ALA A 9 2.43 -15.96 -0.70
CA ALA A 9 1.32 -16.76 -1.23
C ALA A 9 1.23 -18.07 -0.44
N PRO A 10 0.63 -18.05 0.77
CA PRO A 10 0.46 -19.27 1.55
C PRO A 10 -0.55 -20.19 0.86
N GLU A 11 -0.15 -21.43 0.71
CA GLU A 11 -1.05 -22.49 0.27
C GLU A 11 -1.93 -22.92 1.45
N LYS A 12 -3.25 -22.88 1.26
CA LYS A 12 -4.22 -23.24 2.31
C LYS A 12 -4.70 -24.68 2.17
N ILE A 13 -4.88 -25.16 0.96
CA ILE A 13 -5.34 -26.52 0.66
C ILE A 13 -4.56 -27.03 -0.53
N HIS A 14 -3.97 -28.19 -0.34
CA HIS A 14 -3.39 -29.00 -1.40
C HIS A 14 -3.94 -30.42 -1.21
N ASP A 15 -4.94 -30.79 -1.98
CA ASP A 15 -5.58 -32.10 -1.90
C ASP A 15 -5.60 -32.71 -3.32
N ALA A 16 -5.16 -33.95 -3.42
CA ALA A 16 -5.23 -34.72 -4.64
C ALA A 16 -5.84 -36.09 -4.33
N LYS A 17 -6.88 -36.49 -5.07
CA LYS A 17 -7.59 -37.75 -4.90
C LYS A 17 -7.60 -38.51 -6.21
N THR A 18 -7.40 -39.81 -6.10
CA THR A 18 -7.54 -40.74 -7.22
C THR A 18 -8.75 -41.63 -6.94
N HIS A 19 -9.73 -41.61 -7.82
CA HIS A 19 -10.88 -42.51 -7.82
C HIS A 19 -10.62 -43.62 -8.83
N ILE A 20 -10.65 -44.85 -8.38
CA ILE A 20 -10.52 -46.03 -9.24
C ILE A 20 -11.92 -46.49 -9.61
N ASP A 21 -12.19 -46.64 -10.91
CA ASP A 21 -13.47 -47.07 -11.49
C ASP A 21 -14.69 -46.30 -10.92
N PRO A 22 -14.72 -44.96 -10.98
CA PRO A 22 -15.87 -44.21 -10.53
C PRO A 22 -17.10 -44.49 -11.45
N PRO A 23 -18.35 -44.43 -10.91
CA PRO A 23 -19.54 -44.69 -11.71
C PRO A 23 -19.60 -43.82 -12.97
N GLY A 24 -19.74 -44.45 -14.14
CA GLY A 24 -19.88 -43.77 -15.43
C GLY A 24 -18.56 -43.43 -16.14
N ILE A 25 -17.41 -43.84 -15.60
CA ILE A 25 -16.10 -43.67 -16.21
C ILE A 25 -15.36 -45.01 -16.21
N SER A 26 -14.91 -45.47 -17.37
CA SER A 26 -14.02 -46.63 -17.47
C SER A 26 -12.57 -46.16 -17.31
N GLY A 27 -11.96 -46.45 -16.15
CA GLY A 27 -10.61 -46.04 -15.81
C GLY A 27 -10.54 -45.27 -14.47
N SER A 28 -9.48 -44.52 -14.25
CA SER A 28 -9.26 -43.77 -13.02
C SER A 28 -9.45 -42.28 -13.25
N LEU A 29 -10.16 -41.63 -12.32
CA LEU A 29 -10.33 -40.16 -12.26
C LEU A 29 -9.37 -39.59 -11.23
N VAL A 30 -8.54 -38.63 -11.63
CA VAL A 30 -7.71 -37.85 -10.72
C VAL A 30 -8.28 -36.45 -10.58
N GLU A 31 -8.60 -36.06 -9.35
CA GLU A 31 -9.00 -34.70 -9.03
C GLU A 31 -7.94 -34.03 -8.16
N GLY A 32 -7.70 -32.73 -8.40
CA GLY A 32 -6.79 -31.93 -7.60
C GLY A 32 -7.46 -30.63 -7.18
N ARG A 33 -7.25 -30.23 -5.94
CA ARG A 33 -7.71 -28.95 -5.41
C ARG A 33 -6.54 -28.19 -4.83
N PHE A 34 -6.32 -26.97 -5.35
CA PHE A 34 -5.34 -26.04 -4.86
C PHE A 34 -6.07 -24.77 -4.43
N TYR A 35 -5.84 -24.33 -3.20
CA TYR A 35 -6.39 -23.09 -2.70
C TYR A 35 -5.25 -22.29 -2.06
N TYR A 36 -5.00 -21.12 -2.60
CA TYR A 36 -3.97 -20.20 -2.11
C TYR A 36 -4.51 -18.78 -2.09
N ASP A 37 -3.82 -17.93 -1.36
CA ASP A 37 -4.09 -16.51 -1.28
C ASP A 37 -2.80 -15.73 -1.54
N LEU A 38 -2.91 -14.47 -1.93
CA LEU A 38 -1.75 -13.61 -2.15
C LEU A 38 -1.86 -12.39 -1.25
N PHE A 39 -0.87 -12.20 -0.39
CA PHE A 39 -0.78 -11.05 0.49
C PHE A 39 0.47 -10.25 0.19
N VAL A 40 0.33 -8.92 0.12
CA VAL A 40 1.45 -8.00 0.11
C VAL A 40 1.59 -7.42 1.52
N TYR A 41 2.77 -7.54 2.09
CA TYR A 41 3.04 -6.95 3.41
C TYR A 41 3.08 -5.42 3.30
N ALA A 42 2.21 -4.73 4.06
CA ALA A 42 2.08 -3.28 4.01
C ALA A 42 3.43 -2.54 4.21
N HIS A 43 4.23 -2.98 5.19
CA HIS A 43 5.56 -2.42 5.46
C HIS A 43 6.65 -2.79 4.43
N LYS A 44 6.31 -3.61 3.44
CA LYS A 44 7.19 -4.01 2.32
C LYS A 44 6.59 -3.65 0.97
N ALA A 45 5.54 -2.82 0.95
CA ALA A 45 4.88 -2.41 -0.28
C ALA A 45 5.83 -1.69 -1.25
N ASP A 46 6.88 -1.04 -0.75
CA ASP A 46 7.93 -0.42 -1.57
C ASP A 46 8.74 -1.46 -2.40
N GLY A 47 8.63 -2.74 -2.06
CA GLY A 47 9.16 -3.83 -2.87
C GLY A 47 8.27 -4.25 -4.04
N VAL A 48 7.14 -3.57 -4.25
CA VAL A 48 6.23 -3.79 -5.38
C VAL A 48 6.31 -2.58 -6.31
N TYR A 49 6.89 -2.78 -7.47
CA TYR A 49 6.94 -1.77 -8.52
C TYR A 49 5.81 -2.02 -9.53
N VAL A 50 4.96 -1.02 -9.70
CA VAL A 50 3.90 -1.03 -10.71
C VAL A 50 4.24 0.05 -11.73
N ASP A 51 4.48 -0.34 -12.96
CA ASP A 51 4.59 0.57 -14.09
C ASP A 51 3.17 0.77 -14.66
N VAL A 52 2.65 1.94 -14.44
CA VAL A 52 1.36 2.33 -15.01
C VAL A 52 1.67 3.11 -16.27
N THR A 53 1.53 2.47 -17.42
CA THR A 53 1.62 3.15 -18.70
C THR A 53 0.64 4.31 -18.77
N THR A 54 0.94 5.29 -19.62
CA THR A 54 0.26 6.59 -19.81
C THR A 54 -1.23 6.51 -20.14
N ASP A 55 -1.97 5.64 -19.50
CA ASP A 55 -3.42 5.68 -19.53
C ASP A 55 -3.88 6.90 -18.75
N SER A 56 -4.41 7.89 -19.46
CA SER A 56 -4.92 9.14 -18.90
C SER A 56 -6.07 8.93 -17.89
N SER A 57 -6.63 7.72 -17.83
CA SER A 57 -7.65 7.34 -16.86
C SER A 57 -7.08 7.07 -15.45
N VAL A 58 -5.77 6.77 -15.35
CA VAL A 58 -5.11 6.48 -14.08
C VAL A 58 -4.37 7.73 -13.60
N LYS A 59 -4.93 8.38 -12.60
CA LYS A 59 -4.33 9.57 -12.00
C LYS A 59 -3.58 9.20 -10.72
N VAL A 60 -2.37 9.75 -10.59
CA VAL A 60 -1.57 9.73 -9.37
C VAL A 60 -1.67 11.10 -8.73
N LEU A 61 -1.95 11.15 -7.43
CA LEU A 61 -2.01 12.42 -6.69
C LEU A 61 -0.63 13.08 -6.62
N GLY A 62 -0.60 14.40 -6.75
CA GLY A 62 0.62 15.21 -6.64
C GLY A 62 1.28 15.10 -5.26
N ALA A 63 2.59 15.34 -5.18
CA ALA A 63 3.28 15.39 -3.89
C ALA A 63 2.82 16.61 -3.08
N LEU A 64 2.77 16.43 -1.75
CA LEU A 64 2.48 17.52 -0.82
C LEU A 64 3.73 18.37 -0.57
N THR A 65 3.52 19.59 -0.11
CA THR A 65 4.57 20.48 0.40
C THR A 65 4.37 20.68 1.90
N ILE A 66 5.44 20.53 2.68
CA ILE A 66 5.44 20.72 4.13
C ILE A 66 6.32 21.94 4.43
N ALA A 67 5.78 22.94 5.10
CA ALA A 67 6.56 24.12 5.50
C ALA A 67 7.56 23.75 6.60
N ALA A 68 8.81 24.13 6.46
CA ALA A 68 9.87 23.89 7.45
C ALA A 68 9.58 24.61 8.78
N ALA A 69 8.95 25.78 8.72
CA ALA A 69 8.46 26.52 9.89
C ALA A 69 7.00 26.14 10.17
N GLY A 70 6.75 25.56 11.34
CA GLY A 70 5.38 25.24 11.80
C GLY A 70 4.73 24.02 11.15
N GLY A 71 5.35 23.38 10.14
CA GLY A 71 4.91 22.12 9.57
C GLY A 71 3.63 22.16 8.73
N ALA A 72 3.09 23.34 8.38
CA ALA A 72 1.87 23.44 7.60
C ALA A 72 1.95 22.67 6.28
N ILE A 73 0.94 21.84 6.00
CA ILE A 73 0.90 21.00 4.80
C ILE A 73 -0.01 21.65 3.74
N SER A 74 0.50 21.71 2.52
CA SER A 74 -0.20 22.31 1.37
C SER A 74 0.02 21.48 0.09
N GLY A 75 -0.71 21.83 -0.99
CA GLY A 75 -0.62 21.13 -2.27
C GLY A 75 -1.57 19.95 -2.37
N GLU A 76 -2.56 19.86 -1.49
CA GLU A 76 -3.58 18.82 -1.59
C GLU A 76 -4.52 19.04 -2.78
N GLU A 77 -4.94 17.95 -3.41
CA GLU A 77 -5.97 17.98 -4.43
C GLU A 77 -7.38 18.05 -3.81
N SER A 78 -8.29 18.70 -4.52
CA SER A 78 -9.69 18.82 -4.08
C SER A 78 -10.31 17.45 -3.79
N GLY A 79 -10.82 17.28 -2.56
CA GLY A 79 -11.42 16.03 -2.09
C GLY A 79 -10.41 14.93 -1.73
N ALA A 80 -9.12 15.23 -1.67
CA ALA A 80 -8.12 14.32 -1.13
C ALA A 80 -8.07 14.39 0.41
N THR A 81 -7.72 13.28 1.02
CA THR A 81 -7.46 13.19 2.47
C THR A 81 -5.97 13.21 2.69
N VAL A 82 -5.50 14.16 3.47
CA VAL A 82 -4.09 14.26 3.89
C VAL A 82 -3.89 13.45 5.17
N VAL A 83 -2.86 12.62 5.17
CA VAL A 83 -2.46 11.81 6.33
C VAL A 83 -1.00 12.12 6.64
N TYR A 84 -0.68 12.33 7.89
CA TYR A 84 0.67 12.69 8.33
C TYR A 84 1.09 11.98 9.62
N THR A 85 2.39 11.96 9.88
CA THR A 85 3.02 11.57 11.15
C THR A 85 4.02 12.64 11.58
N THR A 86 4.30 12.71 12.88
CA THR A 86 5.26 13.67 13.48
C THR A 86 6.42 12.95 14.17
N ASP A 87 6.47 11.64 14.08
CA ASP A 87 7.48 10.77 14.69
C ASP A 87 8.51 10.21 13.67
N GLY A 88 8.43 10.70 12.42
CA GLY A 88 9.30 10.24 11.33
C GLY A 88 8.94 8.86 10.76
N THR A 89 7.88 8.22 11.24
CA THR A 89 7.38 6.96 10.67
C THR A 89 6.63 7.21 9.36
N ASP A 90 6.49 6.18 8.53
CA ASP A 90 5.74 6.29 7.28
C ASP A 90 4.23 6.37 7.56
N PRO A 91 3.53 7.47 7.19
CA PRO A 91 2.12 7.66 7.48
C PRO A 91 1.19 6.66 6.79
N ARG A 92 1.67 5.92 5.79
CA ARG A 92 0.88 4.88 5.12
C ARG A 92 0.65 3.64 6.01
N TYR A 93 1.55 3.39 6.95
CA TYR A 93 1.59 2.15 7.74
C TYR A 93 1.67 2.38 9.24
N SER A 94 1.84 3.63 9.67
CA SER A 94 2.01 3.96 11.08
C SER A 94 0.68 3.95 11.83
N VAL A 95 0.70 3.44 13.04
CA VAL A 95 -0.43 3.52 13.99
C VAL A 95 -0.61 4.91 14.58
N THR A 96 0.44 5.76 14.49
CA THR A 96 0.44 7.16 14.94
C THR A 96 -0.03 8.13 13.85
N ALA A 97 -0.41 7.62 12.67
CA ALA A 97 -0.85 8.44 11.56
C ALA A 97 -2.12 9.24 11.90
N GLN A 98 -2.08 10.52 11.61
CA GLN A 98 -3.17 11.46 11.84
C GLN A 98 -3.70 12.01 10.52
N VAL A 99 -4.96 12.41 10.51
CA VAL A 99 -5.60 13.04 9.36
C VAL A 99 -5.67 14.55 9.58
N GLY A 100 -5.20 15.32 8.62
CA GLY A 100 -5.22 16.78 8.67
C GLY A 100 -4.05 17.44 7.96
N LYS A 101 -3.90 18.76 8.14
CA LYS A 101 -2.90 19.59 7.43
C LYS A 101 -2.01 20.40 8.35
N ALA A 102 -2.26 20.35 9.64
CA ALA A 102 -1.58 21.17 10.62
C ALA A 102 -0.93 20.27 11.70
N PRO A 103 0.18 19.61 11.39
CA PRO A 103 0.90 18.86 12.38
C PRO A 103 1.42 19.82 13.46
N THR A 104 1.20 19.47 14.71
CA THR A 104 1.83 20.16 15.83
C THR A 104 3.15 19.53 16.14
N GLY A 105 4.24 20.27 15.94
CA GLY A 105 5.58 19.82 16.22
C GLY A 105 6.50 21.00 16.51
N GLY A 106 7.46 20.78 17.40
CA GLY A 106 8.52 21.74 17.66
C GLY A 106 9.73 21.54 16.74
N LYS A 107 10.78 22.28 17.03
CA LYS A 107 12.06 22.16 16.36
C LYS A 107 12.56 20.71 16.36
N ASP A 108 13.18 20.30 15.25
CA ASP A 108 13.74 18.98 15.00
C ASP A 108 12.73 17.83 14.82
N VAL A 109 11.43 18.10 14.86
CA VAL A 109 10.39 17.09 14.53
C VAL A 109 10.42 16.77 13.04
N ILE A 110 10.37 15.49 12.71
CA ILE A 110 10.29 15.01 11.33
C ILE A 110 8.83 14.74 11.01
N VAL A 111 8.28 15.54 10.10
CA VAL A 111 6.92 15.37 9.59
C VAL A 111 6.98 14.63 8.27
N LYS A 112 6.20 13.56 8.15
CA LYS A 112 5.96 12.88 6.88
C LYS A 112 4.49 12.94 6.54
N ALA A 113 4.18 13.21 5.28
CA ALA A 113 2.79 13.31 4.84
C ALA A 113 2.58 12.77 3.43
N TYR A 114 1.39 12.27 3.18
CA TYR A 114 0.91 11.92 1.85
C TYR A 114 -0.58 12.21 1.74
N GLN A 115 -1.10 12.24 0.52
CA GLN A 115 -2.53 12.37 0.28
C GLN A 115 -3.09 11.14 -0.43
N LYS A 116 -4.36 10.83 -0.13
CA LYS A 116 -5.10 9.73 -0.74
C LYS A 116 -6.50 10.17 -1.13
N LYS A 117 -7.01 9.60 -2.22
CA LYS A 117 -8.37 9.83 -2.72
C LYS A 117 -8.89 8.57 -3.39
N ALA A 118 -10.17 8.29 -3.23
CA ALA A 118 -10.79 7.15 -3.91
C ALA A 118 -10.69 7.31 -5.43
N GLY A 119 -10.34 6.23 -6.13
CA GLY A 119 -10.18 6.20 -7.59
C GLY A 119 -8.88 6.81 -8.12
N MET A 120 -7.94 7.16 -7.24
CA MET A 120 -6.62 7.67 -7.62
C MET A 120 -5.53 6.94 -6.84
N PHE A 121 -4.32 6.85 -7.43
CA PHE A 121 -3.16 6.39 -6.67
C PHE A 121 -2.73 7.46 -5.65
N PRO A 122 -2.35 7.05 -4.43
CA PRO A 122 -1.86 7.99 -3.42
C PRO A 122 -0.58 8.69 -3.89
N SER A 123 -0.33 9.86 -3.32
CA SER A 123 0.90 10.60 -3.59
C SER A 123 2.14 9.88 -3.03
N ALA A 124 3.31 10.29 -3.49
CA ALA A 124 4.55 10.02 -2.79
C ALA A 124 4.50 10.60 -1.36
N VAL A 125 5.23 9.98 -0.44
CA VAL A 125 5.41 10.52 0.92
C VAL A 125 6.43 11.65 0.85
N THR A 126 6.03 12.83 1.32
CA THR A 126 6.93 13.97 1.50
C THR A 126 7.40 14.00 2.94
N GLU A 127 8.69 14.27 3.13
CA GLU A 127 9.31 14.37 4.43
C GLU A 127 9.92 15.78 4.62
N GLN A 128 9.72 16.35 5.81
CA GLN A 128 10.31 17.63 6.19
C GLN A 128 10.69 17.61 7.67
N LYS A 129 11.91 17.99 7.97
CA LYS A 129 12.36 18.28 9.33
C LYS A 129 12.01 19.72 9.67
N LEU A 130 11.31 19.94 10.78
CA LEU A 130 10.92 21.28 11.23
C LEU A 130 12.11 22.04 11.83
N THR A 131 12.16 23.33 11.56
CA THR A 131 13.24 24.22 12.02
C THR A 131 12.84 25.15 13.18
N SER A 132 11.54 25.24 13.45
CA SER A 132 10.96 26.07 14.52
C SER A 132 9.69 25.46 15.07
#